data_40ec0757c23c708fdccd6de486b1a3d0
#
_entry.id   40ec0757c23c708fdccd6de486b1a3d0
#
_cell.length_a   1.000
_cell.length_b   1.000
_cell.length_c   1.000
_cell.angle_alpha   90.00
_cell.angle_beta   90.00
_cell.angle_gamma   90.00
#
_symmetry.space_group_name_H-M   'P 1'
#
loop_
_entity.id
_entity.type
_entity.pdbx_description
1 polymer ?
#
loop_
_entity_poly.entity_id
_entity_poly.type
_entity_poly.pdbx_seq_one_letter_code
_entity_poly.pdbx_strand_id
1 'polypeptide(L)'
;KIVVYEGILPYTQNEASLAIVLGHEIAHAVAKHSAEQMTKQQNQGVATSVLGSVLGAVAGQDAGNIASQIAGTGFSLLNLKYSRKDESEADYMGLIFAAMAGYDPSCAVSFWQRMSSASGNKATQEWLSDHPSDQTRIANIKGWLPEAEKYYQAAKSKGSTSSKSSTRKTGRTSHKSAKTSTNRKRR
;
A
#
# COMPACT_ATOMS: atom_id res chain seq x y z
N LYS A 1 3.09 9.33 5.51
CA LYS A 1 4.20 9.08 4.58
C LYS A 1 4.27 7.58 4.32
N ILE A 2 4.48 7.18 3.08
CA ILE A 2 4.74 5.79 2.68
C ILE A 2 6.23 5.69 2.41
N VAL A 3 6.85 4.62 2.89
CA VAL A 3 8.26 4.29 2.64
C VAL A 3 8.30 3.01 1.83
N VAL A 4 9.08 3.00 0.77
CA VAL A 4 9.31 1.82 -0.07
C VAL A 4 10.80 1.49 0.00
N TYR A 5 11.11 0.28 0.40
CA TYR A 5 12.49 -0.20 0.42
C TYR A 5 12.97 -0.51 -1.00
N GLU A 6 14.11 0.01 -1.40
CA GLU A 6 14.69 -0.24 -2.73
C GLU A 6 14.84 -1.74 -3.04
N GLY A 7 15.07 -2.55 -2.02
CA GLY A 7 15.22 -4.00 -2.16
C GLY A 7 13.99 -4.73 -2.70
N ILE A 8 12.80 -4.10 -2.71
CA ILE A 8 11.58 -4.70 -3.30
C ILE A 8 11.49 -4.44 -4.82
N LEU A 9 12.16 -3.40 -5.35
CA LEU A 9 12.04 -3.00 -6.74
C LEU A 9 12.41 -4.09 -7.76
N PRO A 10 13.45 -4.92 -7.54
CA PRO A 10 13.74 -6.05 -8.43
C PRO A 10 12.60 -7.06 -8.56
N TYR A 11 11.72 -7.14 -7.55
CA TYR A 11 10.59 -8.07 -7.51
C TYR A 11 9.30 -7.47 -8.08
N THR A 12 9.15 -6.15 -8.03
CA THR A 12 7.99 -5.48 -8.66
C THR A 12 8.06 -5.56 -10.17
N GLN A 13 9.24 -5.35 -10.77
CA GLN A 13 9.52 -5.43 -12.21
C GLN A 13 8.76 -4.43 -13.09
N ASN A 14 7.61 -3.93 -12.65
CA ASN A 14 6.79 -2.98 -13.40
C ASN A 14 5.93 -2.11 -12.45
N GLU A 15 5.37 -1.03 -13.01
CA GLU A 15 4.54 -0.08 -12.27
C GLU A 15 3.29 -0.71 -11.66
N ALA A 16 2.64 -1.66 -12.35
CA ALA A 16 1.44 -2.30 -11.85
C ALA A 16 1.74 -3.14 -10.59
N SER A 17 2.83 -3.91 -10.59
CA SER A 17 3.26 -4.64 -9.39
C SER A 17 3.67 -3.69 -8.25
N LEU A 18 4.30 -2.55 -8.56
CA LEU A 18 4.61 -1.54 -7.55
C LEU A 18 3.32 -0.91 -7.00
N ALA A 19 2.33 -0.65 -7.85
CA ALA A 19 1.02 -0.15 -7.43
C ALA A 19 0.29 -1.13 -6.50
N ILE A 20 0.44 -2.44 -6.69
CA ILE A 20 -0.07 -3.46 -5.78
C ILE A 20 0.57 -3.31 -4.39
N VAL A 21 1.89 -3.16 -4.31
CA VAL A 21 2.61 -2.94 -3.04
C VAL A 21 2.14 -1.66 -2.37
N LEU A 22 2.10 -0.54 -3.10
CA LEU A 22 1.66 0.75 -2.56
C LEU A 22 0.20 0.70 -2.12
N GLY A 23 -0.66 0.01 -2.87
CA GLY A 23 -2.06 -0.22 -2.51
C GLY A 23 -2.19 -0.99 -1.20
N HIS A 24 -1.37 -2.02 -0.98
CA HIS A 24 -1.30 -2.79 0.24
C HIS A 24 -0.89 -1.91 1.44
N GLU A 25 0.15 -1.10 1.32
CA GLU A 25 0.59 -0.17 2.37
C GLU A 25 -0.48 0.90 2.69
N ILE A 26 -1.15 1.42 1.65
CA ILE A 26 -2.27 2.36 1.82
C ILE A 26 -3.42 1.67 2.55
N ALA A 27 -3.71 0.41 2.23
CA ALA A 27 -4.77 -0.35 2.88
C ALA A 27 -4.49 -0.53 4.39
N HIS A 28 -3.25 -0.84 4.80
CA HIS A 28 -2.87 -0.87 6.21
C HIS A 28 -3.15 0.46 6.92
N ALA A 29 -2.86 1.58 6.25
CA ALA A 29 -3.10 2.91 6.80
C ALA A 29 -4.61 3.23 6.90
N VAL A 30 -5.39 2.89 5.89
CA VAL A 30 -6.85 3.13 5.83
C VAL A 30 -7.58 2.28 6.86
N ALA A 31 -7.22 1.00 6.98
CA ALA A 31 -7.77 0.07 7.97
C ALA A 31 -7.25 0.32 9.40
N LYS A 32 -6.26 1.23 9.54
CA LYS A 32 -5.63 1.58 10.84
C LYS A 32 -4.95 0.40 11.55
N HIS A 33 -4.46 -0.57 10.80
CA HIS A 33 -3.83 -1.76 11.36
C HIS A 33 -2.67 -1.43 12.30
N SER A 34 -1.83 -0.44 11.95
CA SER A 34 -0.74 0.02 12.83
C SER A 34 -1.25 0.56 14.17
N ALA A 35 -2.33 1.35 14.16
CA ALA A 35 -2.90 1.89 15.40
C ALA A 35 -3.51 0.78 16.26
N GLU A 36 -4.16 -0.20 15.65
CA GLU A 36 -4.70 -1.36 16.35
C GLU A 36 -3.59 -2.20 16.98
N GLN A 37 -2.50 -2.47 16.26
CA GLN A 37 -1.35 -3.19 16.79
C GLN A 37 -0.68 -2.44 17.95
N MET A 38 -0.50 -1.13 17.83
CA MET A 38 0.01 -0.29 18.93
C MET A 38 -0.88 -0.40 20.17
N THR A 39 -2.18 -0.34 20.02
CA THR A 39 -3.13 -0.47 21.12
C THR A 39 -3.04 -1.86 21.78
N LYS A 40 -2.95 -2.93 20.98
CA LYS A 40 -2.76 -4.29 21.48
C LYS A 40 -1.45 -4.44 22.27
N GLN A 41 -0.36 -3.87 21.75
CA GLN A 41 0.94 -3.90 22.43
C GLN A 41 0.92 -3.11 23.74
N GLN A 42 0.30 -1.91 23.76
CA GLN A 42 0.13 -1.12 24.96
C GLN A 42 -0.66 -1.88 26.03
N ASN A 43 -1.77 -2.49 25.65
CA ASN A 43 -2.60 -3.27 26.58
C ASN A 43 -1.85 -4.50 27.12
N GLN A 44 -1.05 -5.18 26.28
CA GLN A 44 -0.19 -6.28 26.70
C GLN A 44 0.92 -5.79 27.64
N GLY A 45 1.54 -4.64 27.35
CA GLY A 45 2.55 -4.03 28.19
C GLY A 45 2.00 -3.65 29.58
N VAL A 46 0.81 -3.08 29.64
CA VAL A 46 0.12 -2.78 30.91
C VAL A 46 -0.19 -4.06 31.68
N ALA A 47 -0.74 -5.07 31.03
CA ALA A 47 -1.05 -6.36 31.66
C ALA A 47 0.23 -7.03 32.21
N THR A 48 1.33 -7.01 31.45
CA THR A 48 2.62 -7.56 31.89
C THR A 48 3.22 -6.77 33.06
N SER A 49 3.10 -5.43 33.02
CA SER A 49 3.55 -4.55 34.08
C SER A 49 2.77 -4.79 35.39
N VAL A 50 1.44 -4.93 35.31
CA VAL A 50 0.60 -5.25 36.49
C VAL A 50 0.94 -6.63 37.03
N LEU A 51 1.09 -7.63 36.17
CA LEU A 51 1.49 -8.98 36.57
C LEU A 51 2.89 -8.98 37.21
N GLY A 52 3.84 -8.24 36.63
CA GLY A 52 5.19 -8.08 37.16
C GLY A 52 5.20 -7.41 38.53
N SER A 53 4.35 -6.41 38.76
CA SER A 53 4.21 -5.74 40.06
C SER A 53 3.63 -6.68 41.11
N VAL A 54 2.64 -7.50 40.77
CA VAL A 54 2.06 -8.50 41.69
C VAL A 54 3.08 -9.60 41.98
N LEU A 55 3.80 -10.10 40.99
CA LEU A 55 4.85 -11.10 41.19
C LEU A 55 6.01 -10.54 42.02
N GLY A 56 6.41 -9.29 41.80
CA GLY A 56 7.43 -8.60 42.60
C GLY A 56 7.04 -8.43 44.04
N ALA A 57 5.77 -8.19 44.33
CA ALA A 57 5.25 -8.11 45.69
C ALA A 57 5.23 -9.47 46.42
N VAL A 58 5.08 -10.57 45.70
CA VAL A 58 5.00 -11.94 46.27
C VAL A 58 6.35 -12.65 46.24
N ALA A 59 7.15 -12.48 45.17
CA ALA A 59 8.38 -13.24 44.90
C ALA A 59 9.68 -12.42 45.09
N GLY A 60 9.59 -11.14 45.49
CA GLY A 60 10.72 -10.24 45.69
C GLY A 60 10.96 -9.26 44.54
N GLN A 61 11.68 -8.17 44.85
CA GLN A 61 11.87 -7.03 43.92
C GLN A 61 12.59 -7.39 42.63
N ASP A 62 13.45 -8.40 42.60
CA ASP A 62 14.20 -8.80 41.42
C ASP A 62 13.29 -9.38 40.34
N ALA A 63 12.28 -10.15 40.71
CA ALA A 63 11.30 -10.70 39.76
C ALA A 63 10.42 -9.58 39.15
N GLY A 64 10.06 -8.57 39.92
CA GLY A 64 9.32 -7.39 39.48
C GLY A 64 10.13 -6.53 38.49
N ASN A 65 11.41 -6.35 38.75
CA ASN A 65 12.33 -5.58 37.88
C ASN A 65 12.55 -6.28 36.54
N ILE A 66 12.72 -7.59 36.51
CA ILE A 66 12.84 -8.37 35.26
C ILE A 66 11.57 -8.27 34.43
N ALA A 67 10.39 -8.42 35.05
CA ALA A 67 9.12 -8.30 34.37
C ALA A 67 8.89 -6.88 33.78
N SER A 68 9.29 -5.84 34.53
CA SER A 68 9.19 -4.45 34.04
C SER A 68 10.17 -4.13 32.90
N GLN A 69 11.38 -4.71 32.94
CA GLN A 69 12.34 -4.58 31.85
C GLN A 69 11.85 -5.26 30.58
N ILE A 70 11.26 -6.44 30.65
CA ILE A 70 10.67 -7.15 29.51
C ILE A 70 9.51 -6.32 28.93
N ALA A 71 8.68 -5.71 29.77
CA ALA A 71 7.59 -4.84 29.32
C ALA A 71 8.09 -3.54 28.65
N GLY A 72 9.21 -2.97 29.15
CA GLY A 72 9.77 -1.70 28.65
C GLY A 72 10.53 -1.82 27.33
N THR A 73 11.07 -2.99 26.99
CA THR A 73 11.86 -3.22 25.76
C THR A 73 11.01 -3.58 24.54
N GLY A 74 9.69 -3.79 24.72
CA GLY A 74 8.79 -4.26 23.65
C GLY A 74 8.24 -3.18 22.73
N PHE A 75 8.53 -1.89 22.97
CA PHE A 75 7.92 -0.80 22.22
C PHE A 75 8.82 -0.31 21.08
N SER A 76 8.95 -1.08 20.02
CA SER A 76 9.53 -0.60 18.76
C SER A 76 8.47 -0.58 17.68
N LEU A 77 8.17 0.61 17.15
CA LEU A 77 7.33 0.80 15.95
C LEU A 77 7.86 0.03 14.73
N LEU A 78 9.13 -0.40 14.80
CA LEU A 78 9.82 -1.16 13.76
C LEU A 78 9.54 -2.68 13.81
N ASN A 79 8.82 -3.16 14.82
CA ASN A 79 8.51 -4.59 15.01
C ASN A 79 6.99 -4.87 15.04
N LEU A 80 6.20 -4.05 14.36
CA LEU A 80 4.76 -4.26 14.22
C LEU A 80 4.50 -5.40 13.22
N LYS A 81 4.44 -6.63 13.71
CA LYS A 81 4.00 -7.76 12.89
C LYS A 81 2.49 -7.72 12.76
N TYR A 82 2.02 -7.60 11.54
CA TYR A 82 0.59 -7.66 11.23
C TYR A 82 0.07 -9.09 11.36
N SER A 83 -1.18 -9.23 11.77
CA SER A 83 -1.83 -10.53 11.81
C SER A 83 -2.15 -11.01 10.37
N ARG A 84 -2.30 -12.33 10.16
CA ARG A 84 -2.71 -12.86 8.86
C ARG A 84 -4.05 -12.29 8.38
N LYS A 85 -4.92 -11.90 9.31
CA LYS A 85 -6.19 -11.24 9.00
C LYS A 85 -5.94 -9.84 8.45
N ASP A 86 -5.09 -9.05 9.12
CA ASP A 86 -4.73 -7.69 8.69
C ASP A 86 -4.07 -7.72 7.31
N GLU A 87 -3.18 -8.70 7.07
CA GLU A 87 -2.55 -8.92 5.76
C GLU A 87 -3.57 -9.27 4.67
N SER A 88 -4.52 -10.15 4.96
CA SER A 88 -5.56 -10.54 4.01
C SER A 88 -6.49 -9.37 3.66
N GLU A 89 -6.82 -8.54 4.65
CA GLU A 89 -7.60 -7.33 4.44
C GLU A 89 -6.82 -6.28 3.63
N ALA A 90 -5.53 -6.09 3.93
CA ALA A 90 -4.68 -5.18 3.19
C ALA A 90 -4.45 -5.64 1.75
N ASP A 91 -4.33 -6.93 1.50
CA ASP A 91 -4.23 -7.49 0.15
C ASP A 91 -5.50 -7.25 -0.67
N TYR A 92 -6.67 -7.54 -0.08
CA TYR A 92 -7.93 -7.32 -0.75
C TYR A 92 -8.15 -5.84 -1.11
N MET A 93 -8.05 -4.96 -0.11
CA MET A 93 -8.22 -3.52 -0.31
C MET A 93 -7.17 -2.96 -1.27
N GLY A 94 -5.91 -3.36 -1.11
CA GLY A 94 -4.79 -2.90 -1.94
C GLY A 94 -4.94 -3.30 -3.40
N LEU A 95 -5.43 -4.52 -3.66
CA LEU A 95 -5.74 -5.00 -4.99
C LEU A 95 -6.83 -4.14 -5.66
N ILE A 96 -7.90 -3.83 -4.91
CA ILE A 96 -8.98 -2.96 -5.39
C ILE A 96 -8.48 -1.53 -5.63
N PHE A 97 -7.67 -0.97 -4.71
CA PHE A 97 -7.10 0.38 -4.87
C PHE A 97 -6.22 0.50 -6.11
N ALA A 98 -5.34 -0.47 -6.36
CA ALA A 98 -4.52 -0.51 -7.56
C ALA A 98 -5.37 -0.58 -8.84
N ALA A 99 -6.40 -1.43 -8.85
CA ALA A 99 -7.35 -1.56 -9.95
C ALA A 99 -8.14 -0.26 -10.22
N MET A 100 -8.63 0.39 -9.17
CA MET A 100 -9.31 1.69 -9.25
C MET A 100 -8.40 2.81 -9.75
N ALA A 101 -7.10 2.73 -9.47
CA ALA A 101 -6.08 3.64 -9.99
C ALA A 101 -5.69 3.35 -11.45
N GLY A 102 -6.25 2.31 -12.08
CA GLY A 102 -6.00 1.95 -13.47
C GLY A 102 -4.79 1.04 -13.70
N TYR A 103 -4.29 0.38 -12.65
CA TYR A 103 -3.24 -0.62 -12.74
C TYR A 103 -3.82 -2.02 -12.82
N ASP A 104 -3.22 -2.87 -13.67
CA ASP A 104 -3.67 -4.24 -13.90
C ASP A 104 -3.53 -5.09 -12.63
N PRO A 105 -4.65 -5.55 -12.01
CA PRO A 105 -4.60 -6.32 -10.78
C PRO A 105 -4.03 -7.73 -10.98
N SER A 106 -4.00 -8.27 -12.20
CA SER A 106 -3.44 -9.60 -12.46
C SER A 106 -1.96 -9.71 -12.11
N CYS A 107 -1.23 -8.57 -12.12
CA CYS A 107 0.17 -8.48 -11.72
C CYS A 107 0.42 -8.90 -10.26
N ALA A 108 -0.61 -8.86 -9.39
CA ALA A 108 -0.47 -9.23 -7.98
C ALA A 108 -0.05 -10.69 -7.81
N VAL A 109 -0.62 -11.61 -8.61
CA VAL A 109 -0.29 -13.04 -8.51
C VAL A 109 1.17 -13.30 -8.83
N SER A 110 1.66 -12.77 -9.95
CA SER A 110 3.06 -12.95 -10.35
C SER A 110 4.04 -12.26 -9.41
N PHE A 111 3.68 -11.10 -8.87
CA PHE A 111 4.46 -10.40 -7.85
C PHE A 111 4.63 -11.27 -6.60
N TRP A 112 3.53 -11.77 -6.02
CA TRP A 112 3.57 -12.59 -4.82
C TRP A 112 4.27 -13.93 -5.03
N GLN A 113 4.19 -14.52 -6.22
CA GLN A 113 4.96 -15.71 -6.58
C GLN A 113 6.47 -15.42 -6.58
N ARG A 114 6.90 -14.30 -7.14
CA ARG A 114 8.32 -13.89 -7.11
C ARG A 114 8.79 -13.63 -5.67
N MET A 115 7.98 -12.95 -4.86
CA MET A 115 8.30 -12.70 -3.45
C MET A 115 8.44 -13.99 -2.66
N SER A 116 7.54 -14.95 -2.84
CA SER A 116 7.60 -16.26 -2.17
C SER A 116 8.83 -17.08 -2.58
N SER A 117 9.30 -16.92 -3.82
CA SER A 117 10.49 -17.61 -4.35
C SER A 117 11.81 -16.93 -3.95
N ALA A 118 11.75 -15.71 -3.44
CA ALA A 118 12.91 -14.88 -3.10
C ALA A 118 13.49 -15.18 -1.70
N SER A 119 13.10 -16.28 -1.06
CA SER A 119 13.59 -16.69 0.26
C SER A 119 15.11 -16.86 0.24
N GLY A 120 15.83 -15.92 0.84
CA GLY A 120 17.32 -15.90 0.88
C GLY A 120 17.92 -14.49 0.67
N ASN A 121 17.16 -13.53 0.13
CA ASN A 121 17.62 -12.15 0.04
C ASN A 121 17.24 -11.37 1.31
N LYS A 122 18.23 -10.69 1.93
CA LYS A 122 18.05 -9.94 3.17
C LYS A 122 16.93 -8.89 3.08
N ALA A 123 16.84 -8.17 1.98
CA ALA A 123 15.83 -7.12 1.80
C ALA A 123 14.40 -7.67 1.70
N THR A 124 14.21 -8.84 1.07
CA THR A 124 12.91 -9.52 1.04
C THR A 124 12.58 -10.17 2.37
N GLN A 125 13.58 -10.68 3.09
CA GLN A 125 13.37 -11.22 4.44
C GLN A 125 12.90 -10.16 5.43
N GLU A 126 13.47 -8.94 5.35
CA GLU A 126 13.08 -7.83 6.21
C GLU A 126 11.62 -7.43 5.95
N TRP A 127 11.22 -7.26 4.70
CA TRP A 127 9.82 -6.97 4.37
C TRP A 127 8.86 -8.11 4.74
N LEU A 128 9.24 -9.37 4.46
CA LEU A 128 8.45 -10.55 4.80
C LEU A 128 8.38 -10.83 6.31
N SER A 129 9.27 -10.22 7.14
CA SER A 129 9.19 -10.33 8.59
C SER A 129 7.99 -9.59 9.15
N ASP A 130 7.64 -8.46 8.53
CA ASP A 130 6.52 -7.61 8.93
C ASP A 130 5.22 -8.02 8.20
N HIS A 131 5.34 -8.51 6.95
CA HIS A 131 4.27 -8.95 6.07
C HIS A 131 4.42 -10.44 5.70
N PRO A 132 4.02 -11.37 6.59
CA PRO A 132 4.19 -12.79 6.34
C PRO A 132 3.47 -13.25 5.06
N SER A 133 4.22 -13.91 4.18
CA SER A 133 3.66 -14.51 2.95
C SER A 133 3.36 -15.98 3.19
N ASP A 134 2.19 -16.44 2.74
CA ASP A 134 1.85 -17.86 2.69
C ASP A 134 1.14 -18.23 1.36
N GLN A 135 0.99 -19.53 1.13
CA GLN A 135 0.31 -20.05 -0.06
C GLN A 135 -1.17 -19.61 -0.13
N THR A 136 -1.80 -19.41 1.01
CA THR A 136 -3.20 -18.97 1.14
C THR A 136 -3.37 -17.56 0.57
N ARG A 137 -2.38 -16.68 0.74
CA ARG A 137 -2.38 -15.31 0.22
C ARG A 137 -2.56 -15.28 -1.31
N ILE A 138 -1.77 -16.08 -2.03
CA ILE A 138 -1.86 -16.18 -3.50
C ILE A 138 -3.20 -16.75 -3.94
N ALA A 139 -3.73 -17.74 -3.21
CA ALA A 139 -5.03 -18.32 -3.50
C ALA A 139 -6.17 -17.31 -3.32
N ASN A 140 -6.13 -16.53 -2.24
CA ASN A 140 -7.11 -15.48 -1.95
C ASN A 140 -7.08 -14.40 -3.04
N ILE A 141 -5.89 -13.90 -3.38
CA ILE A 141 -5.72 -12.89 -4.45
C ILE A 141 -6.34 -13.39 -5.76
N LYS A 142 -6.07 -14.63 -6.16
CA LYS A 142 -6.69 -15.23 -7.36
C LYS A 142 -8.21 -15.23 -7.29
N GLY A 143 -8.79 -15.48 -6.11
CA GLY A 143 -10.23 -15.45 -5.89
C GLY A 143 -10.83 -14.05 -6.05
N TRP A 144 -10.08 -12.99 -5.71
CA TRP A 144 -10.55 -11.60 -5.78
C TRP A 144 -10.31 -10.94 -7.15
N LEU A 145 -9.47 -11.52 -8.03
CA LEU A 145 -9.19 -10.96 -9.36
C LEU A 145 -10.44 -10.64 -10.17
N PRO A 146 -11.48 -11.49 -10.24
CA PRO A 146 -12.67 -11.17 -11.04
C PRO A 146 -13.40 -9.91 -10.57
N GLU A 147 -13.33 -9.59 -9.28
CA GLU A 147 -13.88 -8.35 -8.74
C GLU A 147 -12.97 -7.16 -9.06
N ALA A 148 -11.67 -7.28 -8.79
CA ALA A 148 -10.69 -6.23 -9.06
C ALA A 148 -10.68 -5.82 -10.54
N GLU A 149 -10.84 -6.78 -11.45
CA GLU A 149 -10.91 -6.54 -12.89
C GLU A 149 -12.07 -5.62 -13.27
N LYS A 150 -13.22 -5.69 -12.61
CA LYS A 150 -14.35 -4.77 -12.84
C LYS A 150 -13.96 -3.33 -12.54
N TYR A 151 -13.25 -3.09 -11.43
CA TYR A 151 -12.76 -1.75 -11.09
C TYR A 151 -11.70 -1.26 -12.08
N TYR A 152 -10.80 -2.13 -12.49
CA TYR A 152 -9.78 -1.81 -13.50
C TYR A 152 -10.41 -1.40 -14.83
N GLN A 153 -11.37 -2.15 -15.36
CA GLN A 153 -12.08 -1.82 -16.60
C GLN A 153 -12.87 -0.51 -16.48
N ALA A 154 -13.49 -0.26 -15.33
CA ALA A 154 -14.17 1.00 -15.05
C ALA A 154 -13.20 2.20 -15.03
N ALA A 155 -12.00 2.04 -14.49
CA ALA A 155 -10.96 3.07 -14.49
C ALA A 155 -10.46 3.37 -15.91
N LYS A 156 -10.20 2.34 -16.71
CA LYS A 156 -9.78 2.49 -18.12
C LYS A 156 -10.82 3.20 -18.97
N SER A 157 -12.10 2.89 -18.80
CA SER A 157 -13.18 3.55 -19.56
C SER A 157 -13.27 5.04 -19.25
N LYS A 158 -13.08 5.45 -17.98
CA LYS A 158 -13.05 6.86 -17.55
C LYS A 158 -11.85 7.61 -18.14
N GLY A 159 -10.66 6.99 -18.14
CA GLY A 159 -9.44 7.57 -18.71
C GLY A 159 -9.58 7.82 -20.23
N SER A 160 -10.21 6.89 -20.95
CA SER A 160 -10.44 7.02 -22.39
C SER A 160 -11.41 8.14 -22.77
N THR A 161 -12.41 8.43 -21.94
CA THR A 161 -13.37 9.52 -22.18
C THR A 161 -12.76 10.89 -21.92
N SER A 162 -11.86 11.02 -20.96
CA SER A 162 -11.16 12.27 -20.64
C SER A 162 -10.21 12.71 -21.76
N SER A 163 -9.51 11.78 -22.42
CA SER A 163 -8.58 12.09 -23.50
C SER A 163 -9.30 12.57 -24.78
N LYS A 164 -10.51 12.06 -25.04
CA LYS A 164 -11.31 12.48 -26.22
C LYS A 164 -11.91 13.88 -26.08
N SER A 165 -12.12 14.38 -24.86
CA SER A 165 -12.65 15.74 -24.63
C SER A 165 -11.61 16.84 -24.83
N SER A 166 -10.33 16.56 -24.60
CA SER A 166 -9.26 17.55 -24.75
C SER A 166 -8.90 17.86 -26.21
N THR A 167 -9.07 16.92 -27.13
CA THR A 167 -8.71 17.11 -28.55
C THR A 167 -9.75 17.88 -29.37
N ARG A 168 -10.92 18.17 -28.79
CA ARG A 168 -12.04 18.81 -29.54
C ARG A 168 -12.08 20.34 -29.41
N LYS A 169 -11.16 20.98 -28.70
CA LYS A 169 -11.20 22.43 -28.38
C LYS A 169 -10.17 23.32 -29.10
N THR A 170 -9.34 22.78 -30.02
CA THR A 170 -8.30 23.57 -30.70
C THR A 170 -8.52 23.68 -32.25
N GLY A 171 -9.75 23.74 -32.68
CA GLY A 171 -10.04 23.85 -34.12
C GLY A 171 -11.18 24.80 -34.44
N ARG A 172 -11.02 26.10 -34.25
CA ARG A 172 -11.72 27.13 -35.05
C ARG A 172 -11.41 28.56 -34.60
N THR A 173 -10.33 29.14 -35.10
CA THR A 173 -10.25 30.61 -35.34
C THR A 173 -9.70 30.83 -36.75
N SER A 174 -10.62 30.93 -37.67
CA SER A 174 -10.33 31.40 -39.03
C SER A 174 -10.14 32.91 -38.98
N HIS A 175 -8.93 33.37 -39.22
CA HIS A 175 -8.62 34.77 -39.51
C HIS A 175 -9.31 35.21 -40.79
N LYS A 176 -10.26 36.13 -40.67
CA LYS A 176 -10.77 36.94 -41.74
C LYS A 176 -9.86 38.14 -41.96
N SER A 177 -8.99 38.08 -42.96
CA SER A 177 -8.14 39.20 -43.40
C SER A 177 -9.00 40.26 -44.08
N ALA A 178 -9.09 41.45 -43.50
CA ALA A 178 -9.70 42.60 -44.14
C ALA A 178 -8.65 43.33 -45.00
N LYS A 179 -8.87 43.39 -46.30
CA LYS A 179 -8.11 44.21 -47.25
C LYS A 179 -8.51 45.68 -47.04
N THR A 180 -7.61 46.50 -46.56
CA THR A 180 -7.74 47.97 -46.59
C THR A 180 -7.05 48.48 -47.86
N SER A 181 -7.82 48.99 -48.79
CA SER A 181 -7.36 49.71 -49.97
C SER A 181 -7.04 51.17 -49.62
N THR A 182 -5.78 51.53 -49.69
CA THR A 182 -5.35 52.95 -49.61
C THR A 182 -5.22 53.54 -51.01
N ASN A 183 -6.19 54.37 -51.37
CA ASN A 183 -6.15 55.21 -52.57
C ASN A 183 -5.39 56.50 -52.27
N ARG A 184 -4.19 56.63 -52.84
CA ARG A 184 -3.37 57.83 -52.75
C ARG A 184 -3.54 58.66 -54.01
N LYS A 185 -4.30 59.76 -53.96
CA LYS A 185 -4.35 60.77 -55.03
C LYS A 185 -3.37 61.90 -54.73
N ARG A 186 -2.54 62.17 -55.72
CA ARG A 186 -1.59 63.32 -55.72
C ARG A 186 -2.35 64.63 -55.92
N ARG A 187 -1.91 65.65 -55.21
CA ARG A 187 -1.47 66.98 -55.69
C ARG A 187 -0.60 67.62 -54.62
#